data_54405a31241f46503acdceddce32d366
#
_entry.id   54405a31241f46503acdceddce32d366
#
_cell.length_a   1.000
_cell.length_b   1.000
_cell.length_c   1.000
_cell.angle_alpha   90.00
_cell.angle_beta   90.00
_cell.angle_gamma   90.00
#
_symmetry.space_group_name_H-M   'P 1'
#
loop_
_entity.id
_entity.type
_entity.pdbx_description
1 polymer ?
#
loop_
_entity_poly.entity_id
_entity_poly.type
_entity_poly.pdbx_seq_one_letter_code
_entity_poly.pdbx_strand_id
1 'polypeptide(L)'
;YRLFHGSQEGAGGLTIDRYGPQLLVQSFHQSLERDDLLQLHEAINRHLGLDLLLVYNDRSQGNSRIDREDTVYRADDAALADTVGHEWGLNYRVRGRHAGQDPLLFLDLRNARGWVKQHSAGKSVLNLFSYTCGVGLSAAAGGASEVCNLDFAEGNLAVGRENGLLNPELAKMKFVQSDYFAAIRQLAGLPIIQRRHKLPAYPRLEQREYDLVLLDPPAWAKSAFGTVDLLRDYQSLLKPAVLATAPDGVLICCNNLAKVSMDDWREQVLRCAEKAGRPVRDWQVMTPASDFPSLDQQPPLKTLILQF
;
A
#
# COMPACT_ATOMS: atom_id res chain seq x y z
N TYR A 1 5.45 8.34 -10.08
CA TYR A 1 5.54 7.28 -11.10
C TYR A 1 6.94 6.70 -11.16
N ARG A 2 7.04 5.46 -11.65
CA ARG A 2 8.30 4.77 -11.87
C ARG A 2 8.88 5.14 -13.23
N LEU A 3 10.16 5.51 -13.25
CA LEU A 3 10.90 5.81 -14.47
C LEU A 3 11.65 4.59 -15.01
N PHE A 4 12.10 3.72 -14.11
CA PHE A 4 12.92 2.55 -14.44
C PHE A 4 12.60 1.40 -13.49
N HIS A 5 12.17 0.25 -14.05
CA HIS A 5 11.76 -0.91 -13.26
C HIS A 5 12.90 -1.91 -13.03
N GLY A 6 13.97 -1.79 -13.79
CA GLY A 6 15.19 -2.57 -13.67
C GLY A 6 15.12 -3.95 -14.30
N SER A 7 14.37 -4.87 -13.72
CA SER A 7 14.27 -6.24 -14.22
C SER A 7 13.74 -6.34 -15.65
N GLN A 8 12.93 -5.39 -16.06
CA GLN A 8 12.32 -5.36 -17.40
C GLN A 8 13.23 -4.71 -18.44
N GLU A 9 14.15 -3.84 -17.99
CA GLU A 9 15.09 -3.12 -18.84
C GLU A 9 16.52 -3.71 -18.78
N GLY A 10 16.68 -4.92 -18.24
CA GLY A 10 17.94 -5.65 -18.21
C GLY A 10 18.92 -5.24 -17.12
N ALA A 11 18.51 -4.41 -16.16
CA ALA A 11 19.31 -4.01 -15.00
C ALA A 11 18.61 -4.42 -13.69
N GLY A 12 18.45 -5.72 -13.49
CA GLY A 12 17.80 -6.26 -12.29
C GLY A 12 18.46 -5.74 -11.01
N GLY A 13 17.64 -5.38 -10.03
CA GLY A 13 18.09 -4.83 -8.76
C GLY A 13 18.26 -3.31 -8.73
N LEU A 14 17.82 -2.58 -9.76
CA LEU A 14 17.78 -1.12 -9.78
C LEU A 14 16.35 -0.65 -10.02
N THR A 15 15.87 0.33 -9.26
CA THR A 15 14.63 1.04 -9.55
C THR A 15 14.83 2.54 -9.46
N ILE A 16 14.12 3.29 -10.31
CA ILE A 16 14.16 4.75 -10.31
C ILE A 16 12.72 5.25 -10.31
N ASP A 17 12.36 5.98 -9.27
CA ASP A 17 11.02 6.50 -9.05
C ASP A 17 11.04 8.02 -8.95
N ARG A 18 10.01 8.69 -9.45
CA ARG A 18 9.78 10.11 -9.21
C ARG A 18 8.70 10.29 -8.15
N TYR A 19 9.04 11.04 -7.10
CA TYR A 19 8.13 11.47 -6.02
C TYR A 19 8.15 13.00 -5.92
N GLY A 20 7.16 13.67 -6.54
CA GLY A 20 7.14 15.13 -6.60
C GLY A 20 8.44 15.68 -7.22
N PRO A 21 9.22 16.51 -6.50
CA PRO A 21 10.50 17.01 -6.95
C PRO A 21 11.67 16.04 -6.73
N GLN A 22 11.46 14.89 -6.09
CA GLN A 22 12.51 13.93 -5.76
C GLN A 22 12.63 12.84 -6.81
N LEU A 23 13.88 12.50 -7.16
CA LEU A 23 14.27 11.33 -7.94
C LEU A 23 14.83 10.29 -6.98
N LEU A 24 14.07 9.26 -6.70
CA LEU A 24 14.46 8.17 -5.82
C LEU A 24 15.11 7.05 -6.62
N VAL A 25 16.40 6.85 -6.42
CA VAL A 25 17.17 5.72 -6.99
C VAL A 25 17.37 4.68 -5.89
N GLN A 26 17.02 3.43 -6.14
CA GLN A 26 17.20 2.32 -5.20
C GLN A 26 17.96 1.17 -5.85
N SER A 27 19.02 0.70 -5.21
CA SER A 27 19.75 -0.51 -5.61
C SER A 27 19.54 -1.63 -4.59
N PHE A 28 19.34 -2.88 -5.08
CA PHE A 28 19.00 -4.04 -4.25
C PHE A 28 20.07 -5.14 -4.25
N HIS A 29 20.92 -5.20 -5.27
CA HIS A 29 21.93 -6.25 -5.41
C HIS A 29 23.35 -5.74 -5.12
N GLN A 30 23.66 -4.54 -5.56
CA GLN A 30 24.97 -3.90 -5.36
C GLN A 30 24.78 -2.38 -5.24
N SER A 31 25.68 -1.74 -4.50
CA SER A 31 25.76 -0.29 -4.43
C SER A 31 26.13 0.31 -5.77
N LEU A 32 25.63 1.51 -6.05
CA LEU A 32 26.08 2.33 -7.16
C LEU A 32 27.19 3.28 -6.70
N GLU A 33 28.17 3.48 -7.56
CA GLU A 33 29.22 4.47 -7.32
C GLU A 33 28.67 5.89 -7.45
N ARG A 34 29.31 6.82 -6.74
CA ARG A 34 28.85 8.22 -6.72
C ARG A 34 28.81 8.86 -8.11
N ASP A 35 29.85 8.60 -8.91
CA ASP A 35 29.96 9.20 -10.25
C ASP A 35 28.89 8.66 -11.20
N ASP A 36 28.55 7.37 -11.11
CA ASP A 36 27.46 6.76 -11.87
C ASP A 36 26.10 7.36 -11.48
N LEU A 37 25.87 7.57 -10.19
CA LEU A 37 24.66 8.22 -9.69
C LEU A 37 24.50 9.66 -10.20
N LEU A 38 25.59 10.43 -10.22
CA LEU A 38 25.57 11.81 -10.72
C LEU A 38 25.32 11.86 -12.22
N GLN A 39 25.96 10.99 -13.00
CA GLN A 39 25.75 10.88 -14.46
C GLN A 39 24.30 10.47 -14.76
N LEU A 40 23.78 9.48 -14.04
CA LEU A 40 22.39 9.04 -14.16
C LEU A 40 21.40 10.19 -13.86
N HIS A 41 21.61 10.89 -12.77
CA HIS A 41 20.79 12.03 -12.34
C HIS A 41 20.79 13.14 -13.40
N GLU A 42 21.97 13.53 -13.88
CA GLU A 42 22.09 14.57 -14.92
C GLU A 42 21.40 14.14 -16.23
N ALA A 43 21.59 12.88 -16.64
CA ALA A 43 20.95 12.35 -17.86
C ALA A 43 19.42 12.37 -17.76
N ILE A 44 18.86 11.95 -16.62
CA ILE A 44 17.41 11.95 -16.38
C ILE A 44 16.87 13.38 -16.36
N ASN A 45 17.48 14.29 -15.62
CA ASN A 45 17.05 15.69 -15.55
C ASN A 45 17.06 16.36 -16.92
N ARG A 46 18.14 16.13 -17.69
CA ARG A 46 18.25 16.64 -19.08
C ARG A 46 17.16 16.07 -19.99
N HIS A 47 16.90 14.75 -19.89
CA HIS A 47 15.90 14.09 -20.74
C HIS A 47 14.47 14.55 -20.43
N LEU A 48 14.16 14.71 -19.15
CA LEU A 48 12.83 15.14 -18.70
C LEU A 48 12.62 16.67 -18.75
N GLY A 49 13.70 17.46 -18.91
CA GLY A 49 13.63 18.92 -18.80
C GLY A 49 13.26 19.37 -17.38
N LEU A 50 13.70 18.63 -16.36
CA LEU A 50 13.38 18.87 -14.95
C LEU A 50 14.65 19.07 -14.14
N ASP A 51 14.49 19.62 -12.93
CA ASP A 51 15.53 19.71 -11.90
C ASP A 51 15.08 18.94 -10.67
N LEU A 52 15.21 17.60 -10.74
CA LEU A 52 14.80 16.71 -9.65
C LEU A 52 15.93 16.58 -8.63
N LEU A 53 15.58 16.48 -7.38
CA LEU A 53 16.51 16.27 -6.26
C LEU A 53 16.83 14.77 -6.14
N LEU A 54 18.10 14.41 -6.27
CA LEU A 54 18.54 13.01 -6.18
C LEU A 54 18.47 12.50 -4.73
N VAL A 55 17.77 11.40 -4.53
CA VAL A 55 17.79 10.60 -3.30
C VAL A 55 18.23 9.18 -3.66
N TYR A 56 19.29 8.69 -3.02
CA TYR A 56 19.76 7.32 -3.23
C TYR A 56 19.57 6.47 -1.98
N ASN A 57 18.94 5.32 -2.14
CA ASN A 57 18.81 4.30 -1.11
C ASN A 57 19.54 3.01 -1.55
N ASP A 58 20.69 2.74 -0.96
CA ASP A 58 21.35 1.45 -1.10
C ASP A 58 20.65 0.41 -0.22
N ARG A 59 20.02 -0.56 -0.85
CA ARG A 59 19.34 -1.69 -0.22
C ARG A 59 20.03 -3.04 -0.48
N SER A 60 21.25 -3.00 -1.02
CA SER A 60 22.04 -4.21 -1.34
C SER A 60 22.52 -4.94 -0.08
N GLN A 61 22.64 -4.24 1.04
CA GLN A 61 23.12 -4.81 2.30
C GLN A 61 21.96 -5.16 3.23
N GLY A 62 22.08 -6.28 3.94
CA GLY A 62 20.99 -6.95 4.68
C GLY A 62 20.35 -6.20 5.84
N ASN A 63 20.64 -4.93 6.07
CA ASN A 63 19.98 -4.11 7.07
C ASN A 63 19.79 -2.66 6.60
N SER A 64 19.10 -2.50 5.48
CA SER A 64 18.78 -1.20 4.89
C SER A 64 17.91 -0.28 5.78
N ARG A 65 17.43 -0.78 6.92
CA ARG A 65 16.67 -0.02 7.91
C ARG A 65 17.55 0.82 8.82
N ILE A 66 18.84 0.48 8.93
CA ILE A 66 19.80 1.25 9.72
C ILE A 66 20.39 2.29 8.79
N ASP A 67 20.21 3.54 9.17
CA ASP A 67 20.83 4.67 8.49
C ASP A 67 22.34 4.60 8.72
N ARG A 68 23.09 4.10 7.73
CA ARG A 68 24.55 4.13 7.73
C ARG A 68 24.96 5.39 6.98
N GLU A 69 25.54 6.33 7.68
CA GLU A 69 26.07 7.57 7.08
C GLU A 69 27.01 7.30 5.89
N ASP A 70 27.68 6.16 5.92
CA ASP A 70 28.74 5.77 4.97
C ASP A 70 28.20 5.15 3.67
N THR A 71 26.96 4.68 3.63
CA THR A 71 26.37 3.96 2.47
C THR A 71 25.40 4.82 1.69
N VAL A 72 25.19 6.06 2.12
CA VAL A 72 24.21 6.95 1.52
C VAL A 72 24.91 8.13 0.89
N TYR A 73 24.76 8.25 -0.43
CA TYR A 73 24.99 9.52 -1.08
C TYR A 73 24.02 10.54 -0.46
N ARG A 74 24.55 11.41 0.40
CA ARG A 74 23.80 12.57 0.86
C ARG A 74 23.75 13.54 -0.31
N ALA A 75 22.65 13.52 -0.99
CA ALA A 75 22.22 14.67 -1.74
C ALA A 75 22.02 15.86 -0.78
N ASP A 76 21.82 17.02 -1.34
CA ASP A 76 21.40 18.23 -0.67
C ASP A 76 20.37 17.93 0.44
N ASP A 77 20.46 18.59 1.59
CA ASP A 77 19.49 18.46 2.69
C ASP A 77 18.05 18.63 2.22
N ALA A 78 17.82 19.44 1.19
CA ALA A 78 16.53 19.59 0.52
C ALA A 78 15.98 18.28 -0.06
N ALA A 79 16.85 17.36 -0.52
CA ALA A 79 16.44 16.07 -1.07
C ALA A 79 15.97 15.11 0.02
N LEU A 80 16.40 15.31 1.25
CA LEU A 80 16.02 14.49 2.41
C LEU A 80 14.77 15.01 3.12
N ALA A 81 14.33 16.22 2.79
CA ALA A 81 13.14 16.83 3.39
C ALA A 81 11.85 16.17 2.90
N ASP A 82 10.83 16.27 3.73
CA ASP A 82 9.47 15.94 3.33
C ASP A 82 9.00 16.88 2.23
N THR A 83 8.33 16.32 1.24
CA THR A 83 7.78 17.07 0.11
C THR A 83 6.38 16.61 -0.22
N VAL A 84 5.78 17.22 -1.23
CA VAL A 84 4.44 16.90 -1.71
C VAL A 84 4.52 16.27 -3.09
N GLY A 85 3.94 15.07 -3.22
CA GLY A 85 3.68 14.42 -4.49
C GLY A 85 2.22 14.61 -4.91
N HIS A 86 1.95 14.50 -6.19
CA HIS A 86 0.60 14.66 -6.75
C HIS A 86 0.21 13.42 -7.55
N GLU A 87 -0.98 12.90 -7.26
CA GLU A 87 -1.55 11.78 -8.00
C GLU A 87 -3.07 11.90 -8.05
N TRP A 88 -3.67 11.74 -9.23
CA TRP A 88 -5.13 11.85 -9.43
C TRP A 88 -5.77 13.14 -8.90
N GLY A 89 -5.01 14.25 -8.91
CA GLY A 89 -5.45 15.54 -8.38
C GLY A 89 -5.42 15.65 -6.85
N LEU A 90 -4.74 14.73 -6.18
CA LEU A 90 -4.56 14.70 -4.73
C LEU A 90 -3.12 14.99 -4.36
N ASN A 91 -2.93 15.59 -3.19
CA ASN A 91 -1.65 15.91 -2.60
C ASN A 91 -1.28 14.84 -1.56
N TYR A 92 -0.08 14.33 -1.64
CA TYR A 92 0.45 13.33 -0.70
C TYR A 92 1.76 13.82 -0.11
N ARG A 93 1.90 13.71 1.20
CA ARG A 93 3.22 13.82 1.81
C ARG A 93 4.07 12.66 1.33
N VAL A 94 5.23 12.94 0.79
CA VAL A 94 6.20 11.96 0.32
C VAL A 94 7.58 12.28 0.87
N ARG A 95 8.39 11.24 1.02
CA ARG A 95 9.76 11.34 1.49
C ARG A 95 10.56 10.27 0.77
N GLY A 96 11.43 10.65 -0.12
CA GLY A 96 12.27 9.73 -0.88
C GLY A 96 13.13 8.87 0.03
N ARG A 97 13.55 9.43 1.17
CA ARG A 97 14.25 8.70 2.22
C ARG A 97 13.47 8.63 3.51
N HIS A 98 12.95 7.47 3.80
CA HIS A 98 12.23 7.16 5.03
C HIS A 98 12.95 6.04 5.78
N ALA A 99 14.03 6.36 6.52
CA ALA A 99 14.83 5.39 7.28
C ALA A 99 15.16 4.09 6.50
N GLY A 100 15.50 4.22 5.23
CA GLY A 100 15.78 3.11 4.32
C GLY A 100 14.56 2.28 3.91
N GLN A 101 13.34 2.81 4.08
CA GLN A 101 12.10 2.11 3.76
C GLN A 101 11.32 2.80 2.62
N ASP A 102 10.03 2.91 2.81
CA ASP A 102 9.09 3.30 1.78
C ASP A 102 8.88 4.82 1.75
N PRO A 103 8.66 5.41 0.58
CA PRO A 103 8.55 6.86 0.43
C PRO A 103 7.17 7.44 0.80
N LEU A 104 6.44 6.80 1.69
CA LEU A 104 5.11 7.16 2.21
C LEU A 104 3.96 6.98 1.20
N LEU A 105 4.24 6.55 -0.02
CA LEU A 105 3.24 6.25 -1.04
C LEU A 105 3.73 5.11 -1.93
N PHE A 106 2.99 4.01 -1.99
CA PHE A 106 3.28 2.89 -2.89
C PHE A 106 2.74 3.18 -4.29
N LEU A 107 3.63 3.32 -5.27
CA LEU A 107 3.26 3.70 -6.65
C LEU A 107 2.55 2.58 -7.41
N ASP A 108 2.85 1.33 -7.12
CA ASP A 108 2.23 0.15 -7.73
C ASP A 108 0.75 0.00 -7.40
N LEU A 109 0.28 0.59 -6.29
CA LEU A 109 -1.13 0.62 -5.89
C LEU A 109 -1.93 1.79 -6.53
N ARG A 110 -1.33 2.55 -7.45
CA ARG A 110 -1.94 3.74 -8.09
C ARG A 110 -3.26 3.43 -8.78
N ASN A 111 -3.33 2.32 -9.52
CA ASN A 111 -4.56 1.95 -10.22
C ASN A 111 -5.69 1.63 -9.24
N ALA A 112 -5.40 1.00 -8.09
CA ALA A 112 -6.39 0.78 -7.06
C ALA A 112 -6.89 2.10 -6.45
N ARG A 113 -6.00 3.05 -6.19
CA ARG A 113 -6.40 4.40 -5.73
C ARG A 113 -7.28 5.11 -6.76
N GLY A 114 -6.92 5.06 -8.03
CA GLY A 114 -7.72 5.64 -9.12
C GLY A 114 -9.10 5.00 -9.22
N TRP A 115 -9.16 3.67 -9.16
CA TRP A 115 -10.42 2.91 -9.19
C TRP A 115 -11.32 3.27 -7.98
N VAL A 116 -10.75 3.26 -6.78
CA VAL A 116 -11.47 3.62 -5.55
C VAL A 116 -12.04 5.03 -5.65
N LYS A 117 -11.24 6.01 -6.13
CA LYS A 117 -11.72 7.38 -6.35
C LYS A 117 -12.93 7.43 -7.29
N GLN A 118 -12.96 6.63 -8.35
CA GLN A 118 -14.04 6.62 -9.32
C GLN A 118 -15.32 5.93 -8.82
N HIS A 119 -15.21 5.03 -7.83
CA HIS A 119 -16.31 4.15 -7.41
C HIS A 119 -16.79 4.36 -5.97
N SER A 120 -16.30 5.41 -5.28
CA SER A 120 -16.62 5.64 -3.85
C SER A 120 -17.79 6.57 -3.59
N ALA A 121 -18.38 7.21 -4.60
CA ALA A 121 -19.44 8.18 -4.41
C ALA A 121 -20.61 7.61 -3.60
N GLY A 122 -20.92 8.26 -2.47
CA GLY A 122 -22.00 7.88 -1.53
C GLY A 122 -21.72 6.63 -0.70
N LYS A 123 -20.60 5.93 -0.89
CA LYS A 123 -20.28 4.66 -0.24
C LYS A 123 -19.58 4.85 1.11
N SER A 124 -19.80 3.91 2.03
CA SER A 124 -18.96 3.71 3.21
C SER A 124 -17.75 2.87 2.83
N VAL A 125 -16.54 3.32 3.20
CA VAL A 125 -15.26 2.70 2.79
C VAL A 125 -14.44 2.29 4.00
N LEU A 126 -13.96 1.04 4.00
CA LEU A 126 -13.01 0.49 4.98
C LEU A 126 -11.67 0.21 4.30
N ASN A 127 -10.64 0.92 4.73
CA ASN A 127 -9.26 0.77 4.25
C ASN A 127 -8.43 0.05 5.31
N LEU A 128 -8.15 -1.23 5.08
CA LEU A 128 -7.44 -2.13 5.99
C LEU A 128 -5.95 -2.17 5.65
N PHE A 129 -5.09 -2.17 6.67
CA PHE A 129 -3.65 -1.96 6.52
C PHE A 129 -3.37 -0.64 5.80
N SER A 130 -4.01 0.41 6.30
CA SER A 130 -4.19 1.66 5.54
C SER A 130 -2.88 2.42 5.29
N TYR A 131 -1.78 2.05 5.98
CA TYR A 131 -0.50 2.74 5.87
C TYR A 131 -0.70 4.26 6.05
N THR A 132 -0.22 5.07 5.12
CA THR A 132 -0.40 6.54 5.09
C THR A 132 -1.76 6.98 4.54
N CYS A 133 -2.72 6.08 4.48
CA CYS A 133 -4.13 6.29 4.12
C CYS A 133 -4.36 6.78 2.66
N GLY A 134 -3.43 6.50 1.74
CA GLY A 134 -3.54 6.96 0.35
C GLY A 134 -4.82 6.49 -0.35
N VAL A 135 -5.27 5.26 -0.11
CA VAL A 135 -6.54 4.73 -0.65
C VAL A 135 -7.73 5.41 0.00
N GLY A 136 -7.69 5.60 1.33
CA GLY A 136 -8.75 6.30 2.04
C GLY A 136 -8.91 7.75 1.59
N LEU A 137 -7.79 8.44 1.30
CA LEU A 137 -7.80 9.78 0.72
C LEU A 137 -8.47 9.79 -0.66
N SER A 138 -8.14 8.79 -1.50
CA SER A 138 -8.76 8.61 -2.82
C SER A 138 -10.27 8.35 -2.71
N ALA A 139 -10.70 7.56 -1.73
CA ALA A 139 -12.12 7.33 -1.46
C ALA A 139 -12.85 8.61 -1.05
N ALA A 140 -12.26 9.39 -0.14
CA ALA A 140 -12.81 10.68 0.27
C ALA A 140 -12.96 11.63 -0.92
N ALA A 141 -11.94 11.71 -1.77
CA ALA A 141 -11.97 12.51 -3.01
C ALA A 141 -12.98 12.01 -4.04
N GLY A 142 -13.31 10.72 -4.00
CA GLY A 142 -14.35 10.10 -4.82
C GLY A 142 -15.77 10.34 -4.30
N GLY A 143 -15.95 11.11 -3.21
CA GLY A 143 -17.26 11.40 -2.64
C GLY A 143 -17.80 10.30 -1.72
N ALA A 144 -16.92 9.50 -1.09
CA ALA A 144 -17.35 8.54 -0.08
C ALA A 144 -18.13 9.24 1.04
N SER A 145 -19.23 8.62 1.49
CA SER A 145 -20.04 9.13 2.61
C SER A 145 -19.29 9.03 3.95
N GLU A 146 -18.43 8.03 4.06
CA GLU A 146 -17.57 7.80 5.21
C GLU A 146 -16.32 6.99 4.77
N VAL A 147 -15.18 7.30 5.38
CA VAL A 147 -13.94 6.53 5.20
C VAL A 147 -13.38 6.17 6.56
N CYS A 148 -13.11 4.89 6.77
CA CYS A 148 -12.42 4.37 7.95
C CYS A 148 -11.06 3.80 7.55
N ASN A 149 -9.98 4.44 7.98
CA ASN A 149 -8.61 3.97 7.79
C ASN A 149 -8.15 3.22 9.04
N LEU A 150 -7.72 1.98 8.89
CA LEU A 150 -7.29 1.11 9.97
C LEU A 150 -5.86 0.66 9.75
N ASP A 151 -4.99 0.98 10.70
CA ASP A 151 -3.60 0.54 10.73
C ASP A 151 -3.13 0.31 12.17
N PHE A 152 -2.13 -0.54 12.37
CA PHE A 152 -1.56 -0.77 13.70
C PHE A 152 -0.55 0.30 14.11
N ALA A 153 0.08 0.97 13.13
CA ALA A 153 1.13 1.95 13.34
C ALA A 153 0.56 3.38 13.40
N GLU A 154 0.57 3.98 14.59
CA GLU A 154 0.12 5.37 14.75
C GLU A 154 0.90 6.36 13.89
N GLY A 155 2.22 6.12 13.69
CA GLY A 155 3.03 6.96 12.80
C GLY A 155 2.52 7.00 11.36
N ASN A 156 2.02 5.89 10.83
CA ASN A 156 1.41 5.82 9.50
C ASN A 156 0.10 6.63 9.44
N LEU A 157 -0.74 6.46 10.47
CA LEU A 157 -2.01 7.20 10.56
C LEU A 157 -1.78 8.70 10.77
N ALA A 158 -0.71 9.10 11.45
CA ALA A 158 -0.33 10.50 11.59
C ALA A 158 -0.04 11.12 10.21
N VAL A 159 0.75 10.44 9.35
CA VAL A 159 0.94 10.87 7.95
C VAL A 159 -0.37 10.88 7.18
N GLY A 160 -1.26 9.91 7.42
CA GLY A 160 -2.60 9.89 6.84
C GLY A 160 -3.43 11.13 7.18
N ARG A 161 -3.35 11.62 8.44
CA ARG A 161 -4.00 12.88 8.85
C ARG A 161 -3.38 14.09 8.15
N GLU A 162 -2.04 14.11 8.01
CA GLU A 162 -1.36 15.16 7.27
C GLU A 162 -1.76 15.17 5.78
N ASN A 163 -1.89 14.01 5.15
CA ASN A 163 -2.43 13.89 3.79
C ASN A 163 -3.85 14.48 3.71
N GLY A 164 -4.69 14.26 4.73
CA GLY A 164 -5.99 14.92 4.84
C GLY A 164 -5.89 16.45 4.89
N LEU A 165 -4.94 16.99 5.65
CA LEU A 165 -4.71 18.45 5.75
C LEU A 165 -4.19 19.06 4.43
N LEU A 166 -3.44 18.30 3.64
CA LEU A 166 -2.99 18.72 2.30
C LEU A 166 -4.14 18.77 1.27
N ASN A 167 -5.32 18.23 1.62
CA ASN A 167 -6.50 18.17 0.78
C ASN A 167 -7.75 18.61 1.57
N PRO A 168 -7.83 19.87 2.02
CA PRO A 168 -8.79 20.31 3.05
C PRO A 168 -10.26 20.27 2.61
N GLU A 169 -10.52 20.19 1.31
CA GLU A 169 -11.88 20.13 0.75
C GLU A 169 -12.51 18.74 0.84
N LEU A 170 -11.76 17.71 1.30
CA LEU A 170 -12.23 16.34 1.33
C LEU A 170 -13.03 16.04 2.60
N ALA A 171 -13.93 15.07 2.49
CA ALA A 171 -14.71 14.56 3.60
C ALA A 171 -13.82 14.09 4.77
N LYS A 172 -14.33 14.21 5.99
CA LYS A 172 -13.60 13.77 7.19
C LYS A 172 -13.38 12.27 7.16
N MET A 173 -12.11 11.87 7.19
CA MET A 173 -11.71 10.49 7.34
C MET A 173 -11.63 10.12 8.83
N LYS A 174 -12.01 8.90 9.17
CA LYS A 174 -11.74 8.28 10.47
C LYS A 174 -10.42 7.50 10.42
N PHE A 175 -9.68 7.52 11.53
CA PHE A 175 -8.41 6.83 11.69
C PHE A 175 -8.50 5.96 12.94
N VAL A 176 -8.31 4.66 12.77
CA VAL A 176 -8.42 3.67 13.84
C VAL A 176 -7.08 2.98 14.00
N GLN A 177 -6.38 3.28 15.09
CA GLN A 177 -5.18 2.53 15.46
C GLN A 177 -5.59 1.21 16.11
N SER A 178 -5.36 0.10 15.43
CA SER A 178 -5.64 -1.23 15.95
C SER A 178 -4.86 -2.31 15.23
N ASP A 179 -4.65 -3.43 15.94
CA ASP A 179 -4.30 -4.67 15.26
C ASP A 179 -5.42 -5.09 14.31
N TYR A 180 -5.03 -5.58 13.14
CA TYR A 180 -5.96 -6.01 12.10
C TYR A 180 -6.97 -7.04 12.62
N PHE A 181 -6.49 -8.14 13.23
CA PHE A 181 -7.37 -9.22 13.69
C PHE A 181 -8.30 -8.77 14.80
N ALA A 182 -7.82 -7.91 15.71
CA ALA A 182 -8.63 -7.37 16.78
C ALA A 182 -9.78 -6.49 16.21
N ALA A 183 -9.49 -5.68 15.21
CA ALA A 183 -10.48 -4.79 14.60
C ALA A 183 -11.44 -5.53 13.65
N ILE A 184 -10.88 -6.24 12.67
CA ILE A 184 -11.72 -6.83 11.61
C ILE A 184 -12.68 -7.90 12.14
N ARG A 185 -12.27 -8.65 13.17
CA ARG A 185 -13.16 -9.65 13.77
C ARG A 185 -14.35 -9.02 14.46
N GLN A 186 -14.17 -7.87 15.13
CA GLN A 186 -15.28 -7.12 15.72
C GLN A 186 -16.22 -6.59 14.62
N LEU A 187 -15.68 -5.95 13.59
CA LEU A 187 -16.46 -5.45 12.46
C LEU A 187 -17.26 -6.57 11.77
N ALA A 188 -16.67 -7.74 11.63
CA ALA A 188 -17.29 -8.93 11.04
C ALA A 188 -18.26 -9.70 11.98
N GLY A 189 -18.46 -9.24 13.21
CA GLY A 189 -19.28 -9.96 14.20
C GLY A 189 -18.67 -11.28 14.70
N LEU A 190 -17.36 -11.44 14.57
CA LEU A 190 -16.66 -12.66 14.97
C LEU A 190 -16.00 -12.49 16.36
N PRO A 191 -15.91 -13.56 17.16
CA PRO A 191 -15.22 -13.49 18.45
C PRO A 191 -13.73 -13.26 18.24
N ILE A 192 -13.12 -12.45 19.11
CA ILE A 192 -11.66 -12.27 19.13
C ILE A 192 -11.00 -13.55 19.64
N ILE A 193 -10.02 -14.06 18.88
CA ILE A 193 -9.30 -15.26 19.26
C ILE A 193 -8.24 -14.89 20.30
N GLN A 194 -8.39 -15.43 21.50
CA GLN A 194 -7.42 -15.28 22.57
C GLN A 194 -6.39 -16.41 22.47
N ARG A 195 -5.20 -16.12 21.98
CA ARG A 195 -4.09 -17.09 21.92
C ARG A 195 -3.18 -17.06 23.15
N ARG A 196 -3.33 -16.05 24.05
CA ARG A 196 -2.55 -15.86 25.27
C ARG A 196 -3.47 -15.49 26.42
N HIS A 197 -3.03 -15.69 27.66
CA HIS A 197 -3.81 -15.39 28.86
C HIS A 197 -4.18 -13.90 29.01
N LYS A 198 -3.40 -12.98 28.42
CA LYS A 198 -3.69 -11.55 28.45
C LYS A 198 -3.45 -10.95 27.07
N LEU A 199 -4.50 -10.41 26.48
CA LEU A 199 -4.42 -9.64 25.24
C LEU A 199 -4.02 -8.19 25.55
N PRO A 200 -3.26 -7.53 24.66
CA PRO A 200 -3.07 -6.08 24.72
C PRO A 200 -4.43 -5.34 24.65
N ALA A 201 -4.46 -4.10 25.09
CA ALA A 201 -5.62 -3.24 24.90
C ALA A 201 -5.87 -3.03 23.39
N TYR A 202 -7.14 -2.98 23.03
CA TYR A 202 -7.59 -2.71 21.66
C TYR A 202 -8.89 -1.90 21.68
N PRO A 203 -9.16 -1.07 20.67
CA PRO A 203 -10.39 -0.28 20.59
C PRO A 203 -11.60 -1.20 20.49
N ARG A 204 -12.71 -0.79 21.11
CA ARG A 204 -14.02 -1.45 20.93
C ARG A 204 -14.66 -0.91 19.68
N LEU A 205 -15.00 -1.81 18.77
CA LEU A 205 -15.65 -1.52 17.50
C LEU A 205 -16.99 -2.28 17.45
N GLU A 206 -18.01 -1.62 16.96
CA GLU A 206 -19.31 -2.25 16.71
C GLU A 206 -19.28 -3.04 15.40
N GLN A 207 -20.05 -4.14 15.35
CA GLN A 207 -20.24 -4.90 14.13
C GLN A 207 -20.79 -4.00 13.03
N ARG A 208 -20.16 -4.02 11.87
CA ARG A 208 -20.53 -3.17 10.75
C ARG A 208 -20.02 -3.73 9.43
N GLU A 209 -20.82 -3.62 8.39
CA GLU A 209 -20.45 -3.86 7.00
C GLU A 209 -20.19 -2.54 6.27
N TYR A 210 -19.37 -2.59 5.23
CA TYR A 210 -18.99 -1.45 4.40
C TYR A 210 -19.26 -1.74 2.93
N ASP A 211 -19.65 -0.71 2.18
CA ASP A 211 -19.95 -0.84 0.75
C ASP A 211 -18.69 -1.11 -0.09
N LEU A 212 -17.54 -0.64 0.38
CA LEU A 212 -16.25 -0.87 -0.26
C LEU A 212 -15.18 -1.15 0.82
N VAL A 213 -14.51 -2.29 0.67
CA VAL A 213 -13.41 -2.69 1.55
C VAL A 213 -12.14 -2.87 0.74
N LEU A 214 -11.02 -2.30 1.20
CA LEU A 214 -9.68 -2.60 0.69
C LEU A 214 -8.91 -3.42 1.71
N LEU A 215 -8.28 -4.51 1.25
CA LEU A 215 -7.42 -5.39 2.04
C LEU A 215 -6.05 -5.49 1.36
N ASP A 216 -5.07 -4.72 1.84
CA ASP A 216 -3.69 -4.70 1.33
C ASP A 216 -2.66 -5.04 2.43
N PRO A 217 -2.58 -6.31 2.83
CA PRO A 217 -1.75 -6.73 3.94
C PRO A 217 -0.26 -6.81 3.57
N PRO A 218 0.65 -6.63 4.57
CA PRO A 218 2.06 -6.92 4.38
C PRO A 218 2.29 -8.41 4.14
N ALA A 219 3.41 -8.77 3.51
CA ALA A 219 3.76 -10.16 3.22
C ALA A 219 3.76 -11.05 4.47
N TRP A 220 4.23 -10.51 5.59
CA TRP A 220 4.25 -11.18 6.89
C TRP A 220 4.25 -10.19 8.04
N ALA A 221 3.45 -10.47 9.06
CA ALA A 221 3.45 -9.76 10.34
C ALA A 221 2.90 -10.67 11.44
N LYS A 222 3.34 -10.45 12.69
CA LYS A 222 2.89 -11.23 13.85
C LYS A 222 2.49 -10.30 14.98
N SER A 223 1.35 -10.62 15.60
CA SER A 223 0.83 -9.92 16.76
C SER A 223 0.31 -10.89 17.83
N ALA A 224 -0.18 -10.35 18.94
CA ALA A 224 -0.85 -11.13 19.97
C ALA A 224 -2.20 -11.71 19.49
N PHE A 225 -2.83 -11.11 18.47
CA PHE A 225 -4.14 -11.47 17.97
C PHE A 225 -4.09 -12.44 16.79
N GLY A 226 -2.98 -12.46 16.04
CA GLY A 226 -2.85 -13.32 14.87
C GLY A 226 -1.52 -13.16 14.14
N THR A 227 -1.41 -13.89 13.04
CA THR A 227 -0.27 -13.80 12.12
C THR A 227 -0.80 -13.51 10.72
N VAL A 228 -0.27 -12.48 10.11
CA VAL A 228 -0.40 -12.21 8.69
C VAL A 228 0.64 -13.08 7.97
N ASP A 229 0.21 -13.96 7.10
CA ASP A 229 1.08 -14.80 6.26
C ASP A 229 0.40 -14.99 4.90
N LEU A 230 0.80 -14.17 3.95
CA LEU A 230 0.18 -14.18 2.62
C LEU A 230 0.44 -15.46 1.84
N LEU A 231 1.50 -16.19 2.21
CA LEU A 231 1.83 -17.45 1.54
C LEU A 231 1.00 -18.62 2.05
N ARG A 232 0.87 -18.73 3.37
CA ARG A 232 0.36 -19.93 4.02
C ARG A 232 -1.07 -19.80 4.50
N ASP A 233 -1.50 -18.60 4.86
CA ASP A 233 -2.79 -18.37 5.53
C ASP A 233 -3.48 -17.07 5.11
N TYR A 234 -3.60 -16.84 3.80
CA TYR A 234 -4.38 -15.71 3.29
C TYR A 234 -5.86 -15.76 3.71
N GLN A 235 -6.40 -16.96 3.94
CA GLN A 235 -7.82 -17.14 4.30
C GLN A 235 -8.16 -16.53 5.65
N SER A 236 -7.23 -16.53 6.61
CA SER A 236 -7.45 -15.93 7.94
C SER A 236 -7.64 -14.40 7.86
N LEU A 237 -7.06 -13.77 6.84
CA LEU A 237 -7.23 -12.35 6.54
C LEU A 237 -8.51 -12.13 5.75
N LEU A 238 -8.72 -12.90 4.71
CA LEU A 238 -9.79 -12.68 3.75
C LEU A 238 -11.19 -12.90 4.34
N LYS A 239 -11.39 -14.00 5.07
CA LYS A 239 -12.73 -14.35 5.60
C LYS A 239 -13.39 -13.23 6.41
N PRO A 240 -12.74 -12.62 7.42
CA PRO A 240 -13.36 -11.52 8.15
C PRO A 240 -13.54 -10.26 7.30
N ALA A 241 -12.66 -9.99 6.33
CA ALA A 241 -12.83 -8.88 5.41
C ALA A 241 -14.06 -9.06 4.50
N VAL A 242 -14.28 -10.27 3.98
CA VAL A 242 -15.50 -10.65 3.25
C VAL A 242 -16.76 -10.40 4.09
N LEU A 243 -16.75 -10.83 5.37
CA LEU A 243 -17.89 -10.65 6.27
C LEU A 243 -18.12 -9.19 6.70
N ALA A 244 -17.11 -8.34 6.63
CA ALA A 244 -17.22 -6.91 6.85
C ALA A 244 -17.58 -6.12 5.57
N THR A 245 -17.71 -6.81 4.43
CA THR A 245 -18.20 -6.22 3.18
C THR A 245 -19.71 -6.41 3.08
N ALA A 246 -20.43 -5.38 2.68
CA ALA A 246 -21.89 -5.45 2.50
C ALA A 246 -22.31 -6.48 1.43
N PRO A 247 -23.55 -7.01 1.47
CA PRO A 247 -24.02 -8.00 0.50
C PRO A 247 -23.94 -7.59 -0.96
N ASP A 248 -24.11 -6.28 -1.24
CA ASP A 248 -23.94 -5.69 -2.60
C ASP A 248 -22.65 -4.85 -2.68
N GLY A 249 -21.71 -5.12 -1.79
CA GLY A 249 -20.47 -4.37 -1.66
C GLY A 249 -19.35 -4.92 -2.55
N VAL A 250 -18.23 -4.21 -2.49
CA VAL A 250 -17.01 -4.53 -3.21
C VAL A 250 -15.87 -4.75 -2.24
N LEU A 251 -15.13 -5.84 -2.42
CA LEU A 251 -13.84 -6.08 -1.74
C LEU A 251 -12.72 -6.03 -2.76
N ILE A 252 -11.77 -5.12 -2.57
CA ILE A 252 -10.50 -5.11 -3.28
C ILE A 252 -9.48 -5.80 -2.38
N CYS A 253 -8.88 -6.87 -2.83
CA CYS A 253 -7.85 -7.58 -2.08
C CYS A 253 -6.55 -7.68 -2.85
N CYS A 254 -5.42 -7.58 -2.13
CA CYS A 254 -4.08 -7.55 -2.68
C CYS A 254 -3.22 -8.71 -2.16
N ASN A 255 -2.26 -9.13 -2.97
CA ASN A 255 -1.19 -10.04 -2.59
C ASN A 255 0.12 -9.60 -3.26
N ASN A 256 1.11 -9.21 -2.46
CA ASN A 256 2.38 -8.67 -2.92
C ASN A 256 3.52 -9.70 -2.96
N LEU A 257 3.21 -11.00 -2.88
CA LEU A 257 4.20 -12.06 -2.99
C LEU A 257 4.39 -12.51 -4.44
N ALA A 258 5.55 -12.20 -5.03
CA ALA A 258 5.88 -12.58 -6.40
C ALA A 258 5.76 -14.10 -6.67
N LYS A 259 6.10 -14.93 -5.68
CA LYS A 259 6.05 -16.41 -5.79
C LYS A 259 4.65 -17.01 -5.73
N VAL A 260 3.61 -16.23 -5.44
CA VAL A 260 2.22 -16.70 -5.43
C VAL A 260 1.64 -16.50 -6.81
N SER A 261 1.15 -17.56 -7.45
CA SER A 261 0.46 -17.50 -8.74
C SER A 261 -0.85 -16.71 -8.62
N MET A 262 -1.17 -15.90 -9.63
CA MET A 262 -2.43 -15.17 -9.68
C MET A 262 -3.63 -16.13 -9.71
N ASP A 263 -3.54 -17.21 -10.48
CA ASP A 263 -4.64 -18.16 -10.65
C ASP A 263 -4.92 -18.94 -9.38
N ASP A 264 -3.88 -19.50 -8.74
CA ASP A 264 -4.02 -20.22 -7.48
C ASP A 264 -4.58 -19.33 -6.37
N TRP A 265 -4.10 -18.10 -6.28
CA TRP A 265 -4.57 -17.12 -5.29
C TRP A 265 -6.02 -16.71 -5.55
N ARG A 266 -6.40 -16.48 -6.81
CA ARG A 266 -7.78 -16.17 -7.19
C ARG A 266 -8.74 -17.32 -6.80
N GLU A 267 -8.38 -18.56 -7.11
CA GLU A 267 -9.19 -19.71 -6.69
C GLU A 267 -9.33 -19.80 -5.16
N GLN A 268 -8.24 -19.57 -4.44
CA GLN A 268 -8.25 -19.55 -2.98
C GLN A 268 -9.20 -18.47 -2.45
N VAL A 269 -9.16 -17.27 -3.05
CA VAL A 269 -10.01 -16.13 -2.69
C VAL A 269 -11.49 -16.47 -2.93
N LEU A 270 -11.84 -16.94 -4.11
CA LEU A 270 -13.22 -17.29 -4.47
C LEU A 270 -13.77 -18.41 -3.57
N ARG A 271 -13.02 -19.48 -3.34
CA ARG A 271 -13.40 -20.54 -2.40
C ARG A 271 -13.58 -20.05 -0.96
N CYS A 272 -12.75 -19.11 -0.52
CA CYS A 272 -12.86 -18.57 0.82
C CYS A 272 -14.14 -17.74 0.99
N ALA A 273 -14.50 -16.92 0.00
CA ALA A 273 -15.71 -16.14 -0.02
C ALA A 273 -16.97 -17.06 0.00
N GLU A 274 -16.99 -18.09 -0.84
CA GLU A 274 -18.07 -19.08 -0.86
C GLU A 274 -18.24 -19.78 0.50
N LYS A 275 -17.13 -20.27 1.11
CA LYS A 275 -17.16 -20.89 2.45
C LYS A 275 -17.56 -19.91 3.57
N ALA A 276 -17.41 -18.61 3.35
CA ALA A 276 -17.90 -17.57 4.28
C ALA A 276 -19.40 -17.30 4.10
N GLY A 277 -20.07 -17.96 3.17
CA GLY A 277 -21.50 -17.73 2.84
C GLY A 277 -21.73 -16.44 2.05
N ARG A 278 -20.71 -15.92 1.41
CA ARG A 278 -20.72 -14.70 0.57
C ARG A 278 -20.15 -15.04 -0.81
N PRO A 279 -20.90 -15.75 -1.69
CA PRO A 279 -20.41 -16.08 -3.03
C PRO A 279 -20.18 -14.81 -3.83
N VAL A 280 -19.06 -14.77 -4.55
CA VAL A 280 -18.70 -13.67 -5.44
C VAL A 280 -19.56 -13.75 -6.70
N ARG A 281 -20.27 -12.66 -7.04
CA ARG A 281 -21.09 -12.57 -8.27
C ARG A 281 -20.26 -12.25 -9.50
N ASP A 282 -19.28 -11.37 -9.32
CA ASP A 282 -18.36 -10.98 -10.39
C ASP A 282 -16.98 -10.64 -9.80
N TRP A 283 -15.94 -10.82 -10.60
CA TRP A 283 -14.58 -10.49 -10.20
C TRP A 283 -13.76 -9.97 -11.37
N GLN A 284 -12.81 -9.12 -11.06
CA GLN A 284 -11.89 -8.55 -12.02
C GLN A 284 -10.46 -8.56 -11.48
N VAL A 285 -9.49 -8.92 -12.32
CA VAL A 285 -8.07 -8.68 -12.06
C VAL A 285 -7.76 -7.23 -12.42
N MET A 286 -7.21 -6.49 -11.46
CA MET A 286 -6.69 -5.16 -11.72
C MET A 286 -5.23 -5.25 -12.16
N THR A 287 -4.94 -4.80 -13.36
CA THR A 287 -3.56 -4.74 -13.86
C THR A 287 -2.81 -3.58 -13.20
N PRO A 288 -1.51 -3.72 -12.91
CA PRO A 288 -0.67 -2.59 -12.48
C PRO A 288 -0.65 -1.46 -13.51
N ALA A 289 -0.22 -0.28 -13.09
CA ALA A 289 0.02 0.82 -14.00
C ALA A 289 1.18 0.48 -14.97
N SER A 290 1.20 1.11 -16.16
CA SER A 290 2.14 0.80 -17.25
C SER A 290 3.62 0.97 -16.89
N ASP A 291 3.91 1.77 -15.88
CA ASP A 291 5.25 1.96 -15.33
C ASP A 291 5.67 0.86 -14.31
N PHE A 292 4.81 -0.15 -14.12
CA PHE A 292 5.12 -1.39 -13.40
C PHE A 292 4.93 -2.60 -14.33
N PRO A 293 5.76 -2.70 -15.38
CA PRO A 293 5.64 -3.76 -16.38
C PRO A 293 5.93 -5.14 -15.76
N SER A 294 5.27 -6.17 -16.31
CA SER A 294 5.51 -7.57 -16.00
C SER A 294 5.48 -8.37 -17.31
N LEU A 295 6.64 -8.74 -17.82
CA LEU A 295 6.76 -9.46 -19.10
C LEU A 295 6.17 -10.87 -19.02
N ASP A 296 6.24 -11.48 -17.86
CA ASP A 296 5.67 -12.81 -17.56
C ASP A 296 4.18 -12.78 -17.20
N GLN A 297 3.57 -11.59 -17.21
CA GLN A 297 2.18 -11.35 -16.78
C GLN A 297 1.89 -11.77 -15.32
N GLN A 298 2.93 -11.90 -14.50
CA GLN A 298 2.85 -12.23 -13.07
C GLN A 298 3.39 -11.06 -12.24
N PRO A 299 2.67 -9.93 -12.16
CA PRO A 299 3.15 -8.77 -11.43
C PRO A 299 3.36 -9.11 -9.94
N PRO A 300 4.39 -8.56 -9.29
CA PRO A 300 4.61 -8.78 -7.86
C PRO A 300 3.39 -8.43 -7.02
N LEU A 301 2.77 -7.29 -7.28
CA LEU A 301 1.48 -6.91 -6.69
C LEU A 301 0.32 -7.44 -7.53
N LYS A 302 -0.46 -8.33 -6.95
CA LYS A 302 -1.70 -8.86 -7.51
C LYS A 302 -2.88 -8.21 -6.82
N THR A 303 -3.87 -7.81 -7.59
CA THR A 303 -5.08 -7.16 -7.07
C THR A 303 -6.32 -7.76 -7.71
N LEU A 304 -7.28 -8.15 -6.87
CA LEU A 304 -8.60 -8.62 -7.29
C LEU A 304 -9.67 -7.67 -6.77
N ILE A 305 -10.64 -7.37 -7.61
CA ILE A 305 -11.88 -6.69 -7.27
C ILE A 305 -12.97 -7.75 -7.24
N LEU A 306 -13.65 -7.89 -6.12
CA LEU A 306 -14.73 -8.86 -5.92
C LEU A 306 -16.04 -8.11 -5.68
N GLN A 307 -17.11 -8.50 -6.36
CA GLN A 307 -18.46 -7.97 -6.19
C GLN A 307 -19.34 -9.05 -5.55
N PHE A 308 -20.04 -8.71 -4.50
CA PHE A 308 -20.91 -9.62 -3.74
C PHE A 308 -22.38 -9.41 -4.08
#